data_ba7ce45ee2daf3584f7c96f2c036b3e4
#
_entry.id   ba7ce45ee2daf3584f7c96f2c036b3e4
#
_cell.length_a   1.000
_cell.length_b   1.000
_cell.length_c   1.000
_cell.angle_alpha   90.00
_cell.angle_beta   90.00
_cell.angle_gamma   90.00
#
_symmetry.space_group_name_H-M   'P 1'
#
loop_
_entity.id
_entity.type
_entity.pdbx_description
1 polymer ?
#
loop_
_entity_poly.entity_id
_entity_poly.type
_entity_poly.pdbx_seq_one_letter_code
_entity_poly.pdbx_strand_id
1 'polypeptide(L)'
;MPINLISLSLVDSPVTPEEGRKVLERDNYVCQYCGMDGRASFENALTMRVDFVVPRAHKGKKTPDNLVACCVPCNTIKGTRVYKSFDEAKAHVLARREELRKVWQEKTASPLAKSARA
;
A
#
# COMPACT_ATOMS: atom_id res chain seq x y z
N MET A 1 0.69 25.33 -7.53
CA MET A 1 0.08 24.47 -6.54
C MET A 1 1.01 23.30 -6.23
N PRO A 2 1.31 23.00 -4.98
CA PRO A 2 2.19 21.87 -4.71
C PRO A 2 1.53 20.56 -5.13
N ILE A 3 2.34 19.70 -5.74
CA ILE A 3 1.89 18.35 -6.10
C ILE A 3 1.94 17.50 -4.84
N ASN A 4 0.85 16.83 -4.50
CA ASN A 4 0.87 15.86 -3.43
C ASN A 4 1.04 14.45 -4.01
N LEU A 5 1.40 13.49 -3.16
CA LEU A 5 1.71 12.14 -3.63
C LEU A 5 0.52 11.44 -4.29
N ILE A 6 -0.70 11.72 -3.85
CA ILE A 6 -1.87 11.07 -4.42
C ILE A 6 -2.09 11.50 -5.88
N SER A 7 -1.72 12.73 -6.25
CA SER A 7 -1.88 13.21 -7.61
C SER A 7 -0.83 12.62 -8.58
N LEU A 8 0.20 11.96 -8.06
CA LEU A 8 1.17 11.24 -8.88
C LEU A 8 0.66 9.86 -9.30
N SER A 9 -0.42 9.40 -8.70
CA SER A 9 -0.98 8.09 -9.02
C SER A 9 -1.60 8.10 -10.41
N LEU A 10 -1.34 7.05 -11.17
CA LEU A 10 -1.97 6.82 -12.46
C LEU A 10 -3.28 6.06 -12.34
N VAL A 11 -3.67 5.69 -11.13
CA VAL A 11 -4.90 4.95 -10.84
C VAL A 11 -5.89 5.89 -10.19
N ASP A 12 -7.13 5.85 -10.65
CA ASP A 12 -8.20 6.64 -10.04
C ASP A 12 -8.33 6.31 -8.57
N SER A 13 -8.48 7.36 -7.77
CA SER A 13 -8.63 7.21 -6.34
C SER A 13 -10.04 7.61 -5.92
N PRO A 14 -10.66 6.88 -4.98
CA PRO A 14 -11.96 7.25 -4.43
C PRO A 14 -11.92 8.48 -3.53
N VAL A 15 -10.75 9.01 -3.25
CA VAL A 15 -10.60 10.25 -2.47
C VAL A 15 -10.09 11.36 -3.39
N THR A 16 -10.46 12.61 -3.09
CA THR A 16 -9.93 13.76 -3.83
C THR A 16 -8.44 13.95 -3.48
N PRO A 17 -7.68 14.68 -4.32
CA PRO A 17 -6.29 15.00 -3.99
C PRO A 17 -6.13 15.64 -2.61
N GLU A 18 -7.04 16.53 -2.22
CA GLU A 18 -6.99 17.19 -0.92
C GLU A 18 -7.26 16.22 0.23
N GLU A 19 -8.25 15.35 0.07
CA GLU A 19 -8.57 14.33 1.07
C GLU A 19 -7.40 13.36 1.23
N GLY A 20 -6.82 12.95 0.11
CA GLY A 20 -5.66 12.05 0.12
C GLY A 20 -4.45 12.70 0.77
N ARG A 21 -4.20 13.98 0.48
CA ARG A 21 -3.08 14.71 1.08
C ARG A 21 -3.18 14.72 2.59
N LYS A 22 -4.38 14.97 3.13
CA LYS A 22 -4.58 15.00 4.57
C LYS A 22 -4.26 13.67 5.23
N VAL A 23 -4.67 12.57 4.62
CA VAL A 23 -4.38 11.23 5.14
C VAL A 23 -2.88 10.94 5.06
N LEU A 24 -2.26 11.22 3.92
CA LEU A 24 -0.82 10.99 3.74
C LEU A 24 -0.01 11.81 4.72
N GLU A 25 -0.34 13.09 4.91
CA GLU A 25 0.38 13.94 5.86
C GLU A 25 0.23 13.43 7.30
N ARG A 26 -0.99 13.07 7.71
CA ARG A 26 -1.23 12.52 9.04
C ARG A 26 -0.36 11.29 9.32
N ASP A 27 -0.21 10.43 8.30
CA ASP A 27 0.53 9.18 8.41
C ASP A 27 2.00 9.34 8.02
N ASN A 28 2.48 10.57 7.89
CA ASN A 28 3.88 10.91 7.54
C ASN A 28 4.35 10.29 6.22
N TYR A 29 3.41 10.06 5.28
CA TYR A 29 3.71 9.43 3.99
C TYR A 29 4.30 8.03 4.16
N VAL A 30 3.98 7.35 5.25
CA VAL A 30 4.47 6.00 5.53
C VAL A 30 3.31 5.01 5.37
N CYS A 31 3.57 3.91 4.65
CA CYS A 31 2.60 2.82 4.56
C CYS A 31 2.30 2.28 5.95
N GLN A 32 1.06 2.33 6.37
CA GLN A 32 0.67 1.92 7.71
C GLN A 32 0.70 0.40 7.89
N TYR A 33 0.81 -0.36 6.80
CA TYR A 33 0.93 -1.82 6.86
C TYR A 33 2.39 -2.26 6.93
N CYS A 34 3.24 -1.89 5.96
CA CYS A 34 4.61 -2.40 5.88
C CYS A 34 5.69 -1.40 6.31
N GLY A 35 5.33 -0.16 6.55
CA GLY A 35 6.30 0.84 6.98
C GLY A 35 7.12 1.47 5.86
N MET A 36 6.79 1.22 4.59
CA MET A 36 7.51 1.85 3.48
C MET A 36 7.39 3.36 3.56
N ASP A 37 8.52 4.06 3.46
CA ASP A 37 8.54 5.52 3.46
C ASP A 37 8.32 6.07 2.04
N GLY A 38 7.16 6.68 1.82
CA GLY A 38 6.81 7.25 0.52
C GLY A 38 7.63 8.47 0.12
N ARG A 39 8.43 9.02 1.05
CA ARG A 39 9.31 10.16 0.75
C ARG A 39 10.75 9.74 0.50
N ALA A 40 11.07 8.46 0.65
CA ALA A 40 12.44 7.97 0.50
C ALA A 40 12.93 7.99 -0.94
N SER A 41 12.03 7.88 -1.92
CA SER A 41 12.37 7.93 -3.34
C SER A 41 11.13 8.30 -4.15
N PHE A 42 11.36 8.69 -5.39
CA PHE A 42 10.29 8.96 -6.32
C PHE A 42 9.47 7.70 -6.60
N GLU A 43 10.14 6.56 -6.75
CA GLU A 43 9.47 5.27 -6.98
C GLU A 43 8.54 4.91 -5.83
N ASN A 44 9.00 5.13 -4.60
CA ASN A 44 8.15 4.91 -3.43
C ASN A 44 6.93 5.83 -3.45
N ALA A 45 7.13 7.11 -3.80
CA ALA A 45 6.04 8.08 -3.88
C ALA A 45 4.97 7.64 -4.87
N LEU A 46 5.37 7.07 -6.01
CA LEU A 46 4.44 6.60 -7.03
C LEU A 46 3.55 5.45 -6.56
N THR A 47 3.97 4.72 -5.52
CA THR A 47 3.21 3.59 -5.01
C THR A 47 2.26 3.95 -3.87
N MET A 48 2.25 5.21 -3.43
CA MET A 48 1.40 5.60 -2.30
C MET A 48 -0.07 5.65 -2.70
N ARG A 49 -0.91 5.16 -1.81
CA ARG A 49 -2.37 5.12 -1.96
C ARG A 49 -3.03 5.43 -0.64
N VAL A 50 -4.33 5.68 -0.69
CA VAL A 50 -5.17 5.76 0.51
C VAL A 50 -6.07 4.54 0.51
N ASP A 51 -6.02 3.77 1.58
CA ASP A 51 -6.80 2.55 1.73
C ASP A 51 -8.00 2.80 2.63
N PHE A 52 -9.14 2.23 2.25
CA PHE A 52 -10.31 2.13 3.12
C PHE A 52 -10.16 0.84 3.92
N VAL A 53 -9.95 0.97 5.24
CA VAL A 53 -9.76 -0.21 6.11
C VAL A 53 -10.97 -1.13 6.00
N VAL A 54 -12.19 -0.59 6.12
CA VAL A 54 -13.40 -1.28 5.67
C VAL A 54 -13.60 -0.85 4.21
N PRO A 55 -13.52 -1.79 3.26
CA PRO A 55 -13.58 -1.46 1.84
C PRO A 55 -14.89 -0.80 1.43
N ARG A 56 -14.83 0.05 0.42
CA ARG A 56 -16.05 0.66 -0.15
C ARG A 56 -17.05 -0.38 -0.62
N ALA A 57 -16.57 -1.51 -1.14
CA ALA A 57 -17.42 -2.62 -1.55
C ALA A 57 -18.26 -3.18 -0.41
N HIS A 58 -17.83 -2.95 0.84
CA HIS A 58 -18.54 -3.38 2.05
C HIS A 58 -19.06 -2.19 2.85
N LYS A 59 -19.38 -1.11 2.16
CA LYS A 59 -19.96 0.11 2.73
C LYS A 59 -19.02 0.86 3.67
N GLY A 60 -17.72 0.71 3.47
CA GLY A 60 -16.73 1.48 4.20
C GLY A 60 -16.90 2.96 3.91
N LYS A 61 -16.86 3.79 4.96
CA LYS A 61 -17.09 5.23 4.87
C LYS A 61 -15.79 5.97 4.63
N LYS A 62 -15.89 7.12 3.97
CA LYS A 62 -14.75 7.99 3.74
C LYS A 62 -14.61 8.91 4.96
N THR A 63 -14.14 8.35 6.07
CA THR A 63 -13.92 9.05 7.32
C THR A 63 -12.46 8.88 7.76
N PRO A 64 -11.89 9.85 8.49
CA PRO A 64 -10.47 9.77 8.88
C PRO A 64 -10.08 8.47 9.56
N ASP A 65 -10.94 7.91 10.39
CA ASP A 65 -10.67 6.66 11.12
C ASP A 65 -10.72 5.42 10.23
N ASN A 66 -11.28 5.54 9.02
CA ASN A 66 -11.35 4.44 8.05
C ASN A 66 -10.36 4.59 6.90
N LEU A 67 -9.54 5.62 6.90
CA LEU A 67 -8.59 5.89 5.83
C LEU A 67 -7.17 5.84 6.37
N VAL A 68 -6.29 5.10 5.67
CA VAL A 68 -4.87 5.02 6.02
C VAL A 68 -4.00 5.12 4.78
N ALA A 69 -2.80 5.67 4.95
CA ALA A 69 -1.79 5.66 3.90
C ALA A 69 -1.28 4.24 3.72
N CYS A 70 -1.09 3.82 2.49
CA CYS A 70 -0.55 2.50 2.18
C CYS A 70 0.22 2.53 0.85
N CYS A 71 0.99 1.48 0.61
CA CYS A 71 1.62 1.29 -0.69
C CYS A 71 0.77 0.34 -1.54
N VAL A 72 0.95 0.40 -2.86
CA VAL A 72 0.20 -0.46 -3.80
C VAL A 72 0.30 -1.94 -3.44
N PRO A 73 1.49 -2.51 -3.17
CA PRO A 73 1.56 -3.94 -2.83
C PRO A 73 0.70 -4.30 -1.62
N CYS A 74 0.76 -3.53 -0.54
CA CYS A 74 -0.03 -3.81 0.66
C CYS A 74 -1.53 -3.67 0.38
N ASN A 75 -1.92 -2.65 -0.38
CA ASN A 75 -3.31 -2.44 -0.75
C ASN A 75 -3.85 -3.61 -1.56
N THR A 76 -3.06 -4.10 -2.51
CA THR A 76 -3.43 -5.24 -3.35
C THR A 76 -3.57 -6.52 -2.52
N ILE A 77 -2.61 -6.78 -1.62
CA ILE A 77 -2.64 -7.97 -0.76
C ILE A 77 -3.85 -7.94 0.17
N LYS A 78 -4.13 -6.78 0.75
CA LYS A 78 -5.29 -6.61 1.63
C LYS A 78 -6.59 -6.91 0.90
N GLY A 79 -6.72 -6.42 -0.33
CA GLY A 79 -7.90 -6.64 -1.17
C GLY A 79 -9.15 -6.00 -0.59
N THR A 80 -10.30 -6.62 -0.90
CA THR A 80 -11.62 -6.12 -0.50
C THR A 80 -12.22 -6.92 0.67
N ARG A 81 -11.41 -7.73 1.35
CA ARG A 81 -11.88 -8.51 2.49
C ARG A 81 -12.15 -7.59 3.68
N VAL A 82 -13.16 -7.93 4.47
CA VAL A 82 -13.44 -7.24 5.73
C VAL A 82 -12.68 -7.93 6.86
N TYR A 83 -11.93 -7.15 7.63
CA TYR A 83 -11.23 -7.63 8.82
C TYR A 83 -11.91 -7.05 10.06
N LYS A 84 -11.71 -7.68 11.21
CA LYS A 84 -12.29 -7.22 12.46
C LYS A 84 -11.70 -5.88 12.91
N SER A 85 -10.45 -5.62 12.54
CA SER A 85 -9.75 -4.42 12.93
C SER A 85 -8.63 -4.11 11.93
N PHE A 86 -8.06 -2.92 12.04
CA PHE A 86 -6.86 -2.56 11.29
C PHE A 86 -5.70 -3.51 11.64
N ASP A 87 -5.54 -3.83 12.92
CA ASP A 87 -4.45 -4.71 13.37
C ASP A 87 -4.55 -6.10 12.75
N GLU A 88 -5.77 -6.64 12.61
CA GLU A 88 -5.97 -7.92 11.95
C GLU A 88 -5.61 -7.83 10.47
N ALA A 89 -6.03 -6.77 9.80
CA ALA A 89 -5.69 -6.54 8.39
C ALA A 89 -4.17 -6.42 8.20
N LYS A 90 -3.51 -5.67 9.07
CA LYS A 90 -2.06 -5.49 9.04
C LYS A 90 -1.32 -6.81 9.24
N ALA A 91 -1.75 -7.60 10.21
CA ALA A 91 -1.13 -8.91 10.46
C ALA A 91 -1.24 -9.82 9.23
N HIS A 92 -2.39 -9.85 8.58
CA HIS A 92 -2.59 -10.62 7.36
C HIS A 92 -1.67 -10.14 6.24
N VAL A 93 -1.62 -8.83 6.01
CA VAL A 93 -0.79 -8.25 4.96
C VAL A 93 0.69 -8.58 5.18
N LEU A 94 1.18 -8.42 6.41
CA LEU A 94 2.59 -8.68 6.72
C LEU A 94 2.93 -10.16 6.58
N ALA A 95 2.05 -11.06 7.01
CA ALA A 95 2.26 -12.50 6.86
C ALA A 95 2.33 -12.88 5.38
N ARG A 96 1.44 -12.36 4.56
CA ARG A 96 1.43 -12.64 3.13
C ARG A 96 2.66 -12.07 2.43
N ARG A 97 3.11 -10.89 2.82
CA ARG A 97 4.34 -10.30 2.28
C ARG A 97 5.54 -11.20 2.57
N GLU A 98 5.60 -11.77 3.77
CA GLU A 98 6.71 -12.66 4.14
C GLU A 98 6.70 -13.95 3.31
N GLU A 99 5.54 -14.53 3.08
CA GLU A 99 5.41 -15.70 2.19
C GLU A 99 5.93 -15.37 0.78
N LEU A 100 5.52 -14.22 0.25
CA LEU A 100 5.94 -13.78 -1.08
C LEU A 100 7.44 -13.50 -1.13
N ARG A 101 8.01 -12.97 -0.04
CA ARG A 101 9.46 -12.73 0.06
C ARG A 101 10.24 -14.04 -0.04
N LYS A 102 9.79 -15.06 0.65
CA LYS A 102 10.44 -16.38 0.61
C LYS A 102 10.42 -16.96 -0.79
N VAL A 103 9.29 -16.89 -1.46
CA VAL A 103 9.17 -17.38 -2.85
C VAL A 103 10.11 -16.61 -3.78
N TRP A 104 10.14 -15.29 -3.63
CA TRP A 104 11.04 -14.44 -4.41
C TRP A 104 12.50 -14.78 -4.18
N GLN A 105 12.90 -14.96 -2.92
CA GLN A 105 14.28 -15.34 -2.57
C GLN A 105 14.68 -16.65 -3.20
N GLU A 106 13.81 -17.66 -3.13
CA GLU A 106 14.06 -18.96 -3.73
C GLU A 106 14.26 -18.86 -5.25
N LYS A 107 13.37 -18.12 -5.91
CA LYS A 107 13.43 -17.98 -7.37
C LYS A 107 14.61 -17.15 -7.84
N THR A 108 14.97 -16.10 -7.12
CA THR A 108 16.08 -15.23 -7.53
C THR A 108 17.45 -15.78 -7.14
N ALA A 109 17.51 -16.70 -6.18
CA ALA A 109 18.76 -17.35 -5.79
C ALA A 109 19.14 -18.51 -6.74
N SER A 110 18.24 -18.92 -7.62
CA SER A 110 18.47 -20.04 -8.53
C SER A 110 19.59 -19.71 -9.52
N PRO A 111 20.62 -20.59 -9.67
CA PRO A 111 21.66 -20.40 -10.67
C PRO A 111 21.11 -20.33 -12.10
N LEU A 112 20.03 -21.03 -12.40
CA LEU A 112 19.39 -20.99 -13.72
C LEU A 112 18.82 -19.62 -14.03
N ALA A 113 18.25 -18.96 -13.05
CA ALA A 113 17.71 -17.60 -13.22
C ALA A 113 18.83 -16.62 -13.59
N LYS A 114 20.04 -16.80 -13.05
CA LYS A 114 21.20 -15.96 -13.37
C LYS A 114 21.73 -16.25 -14.76
N SER A 115 21.84 -17.51 -15.14
CA SER A 115 22.38 -17.89 -16.45
C SER A 115 21.47 -17.51 -17.60
N ALA A 116 20.17 -17.47 -17.40
CA ALA A 116 19.21 -17.11 -18.44
C ALA A 116 19.41 -15.69 -18.98
N ARG A 117 20.21 -14.89 -18.31
CA ARG A 117 20.46 -13.50 -18.70
C ARG A 117 21.77 -13.31 -19.47
N ALA A 118 22.51 -14.33 -19.61
CA ALA A 118 23.82 -14.27 -20.27
C ALA A 118 23.68 -13.98 -21.76
#